data_30eeb8037a5c2ce683afe046ecee252e
#
_entry.id   30eeb8037a5c2ce683afe046ecee252e
#
_cell.length_a   1.000
_cell.length_b   1.000
_cell.length_c   1.000
_cell.angle_alpha   90.00
_cell.angle_beta   90.00
_cell.angle_gamma   90.00
#
_symmetry.space_group_name_H-M   'P 1'
#
loop_
_entity.id
_entity.type
_entity.pdbx_description
1 polymer ?
#
loop_
_entity_poly.entity_id
_entity_poly.type
_entity_poly.pdbx_seq_one_letter_code
_entity_poly.pdbx_strand_id
1 'polypeptide(L)'
;VCDFSVQAANGLVLVRGGGGRGKTSLMCVLAGELAADAGQLQVGGVWLYEQPEAYRQQVFWAETRSAAHDALTCGDYLAKVQRHYPAFDEARLHRAIEGLSLAPHLDKNIFMLSTGSKRKLYLAAAFSCGAALTLLDTPFAALDKVSIRFALSLLAEAEQNRDKLWVLADYAQP
;
A
#
# COMPACT_ATOMS: atom_id res chain seq x y z
N VAL A 1 -7.84 -0.43 -19.27
CA VAL A 1 -8.20 1.00 -19.13
C VAL A 1 -7.66 1.69 -20.35
N CYS A 2 -8.53 2.18 -21.23
CA CYS A 2 -8.14 2.91 -22.44
C CYS A 2 -8.35 4.41 -22.19
N ASP A 3 -7.46 5.24 -22.73
CA ASP A 3 -7.55 6.72 -22.72
C ASP A 3 -7.82 7.32 -21.33
N PHE A 4 -7.09 6.80 -20.32
CA PHE A 4 -7.23 7.27 -18.96
C PHE A 4 -6.12 8.30 -18.65
N SER A 5 -6.53 9.50 -18.26
CA SER A 5 -5.63 10.53 -17.77
C SER A 5 -6.18 11.10 -16.47
N VAL A 6 -5.36 11.15 -15.44
CA VAL A 6 -5.73 11.71 -14.16
C VAL A 6 -4.56 12.44 -13.53
N GLN A 7 -4.85 13.57 -12.92
CA GLN A 7 -3.95 14.25 -12.02
C GLN A 7 -4.61 14.28 -10.64
N ALA A 8 -3.94 13.72 -9.66
CA ALA A 8 -4.42 13.71 -8.29
C ALA A 8 -3.53 14.58 -7.40
N ALA A 9 -4.16 15.43 -6.61
CA ALA A 9 -3.49 16.11 -5.50
C ALA A 9 -3.30 15.13 -4.34
N ASN A 10 -2.41 15.46 -3.40
CA ASN A 10 -2.24 14.71 -2.16
C ASN A 10 -3.57 14.57 -1.40
N GLY A 11 -3.74 13.47 -0.71
CA GLY A 11 -4.95 13.09 0.00
C GLY A 11 -5.35 11.65 -0.29
N LEU A 12 -6.65 11.37 -0.28
CA LEU A 12 -7.21 10.03 -0.46
C LEU A 12 -8.02 9.95 -1.76
N VAL A 13 -7.64 9.01 -2.62
CA VAL A 13 -8.37 8.67 -3.86
C VAL A 13 -8.92 7.26 -3.74
N LEU A 14 -10.21 7.09 -4.04
CA LEU A 14 -10.87 5.80 -4.01
C LEU A 14 -11.23 5.36 -5.43
N VAL A 15 -10.65 4.24 -5.87
CA VAL A 15 -10.96 3.58 -7.15
C VAL A 15 -12.00 2.51 -6.91
N ARG A 16 -13.23 2.74 -7.35
CA ARG A 16 -14.36 1.81 -7.18
C ARG A 16 -14.69 1.10 -8.50
N GLY A 17 -15.13 -0.14 -8.38
CA GLY A 17 -15.61 -0.91 -9.53
C GLY A 17 -15.88 -2.36 -9.18
N GLY A 18 -16.68 -3.04 -9.96
CA GLY A 18 -16.96 -4.47 -9.84
C GLY A 18 -15.72 -5.35 -9.99
N GLY A 19 -15.86 -6.65 -9.72
CA GLY A 19 -14.80 -7.63 -9.96
C GLY A 19 -14.36 -7.66 -11.43
N GLY A 20 -13.07 -7.94 -11.67
CA GLY A 20 -12.53 -8.07 -13.05
C GLY A 20 -12.46 -6.77 -13.87
N ARG A 21 -12.70 -5.60 -13.29
CA ARG A 21 -12.66 -4.31 -13.99
C ARG A 21 -11.27 -3.67 -14.07
N GLY A 22 -10.21 -4.42 -13.81
CA GLY A 22 -8.82 -3.95 -13.97
C GLY A 22 -8.28 -3.09 -12.84
N LYS A 23 -8.93 -3.03 -11.66
CA LYS A 23 -8.43 -2.23 -10.52
C LYS A 23 -7.02 -2.65 -10.10
N THR A 24 -6.79 -3.94 -9.89
CA THR A 24 -5.46 -4.47 -9.53
C THR A 24 -4.44 -4.18 -10.63
N SER A 25 -4.81 -4.33 -11.91
CA SER A 25 -3.93 -3.99 -13.04
C SER A 25 -3.56 -2.50 -13.03
N LEU A 26 -4.52 -1.62 -12.74
CA LEU A 26 -4.24 -0.20 -12.56
C LEU A 26 -3.25 0.04 -11.42
N MET A 27 -3.41 -0.64 -10.27
CA MET A 27 -2.46 -0.53 -9.16
C MET A 27 -1.06 -1.00 -9.56
N CYS A 28 -0.93 -2.13 -10.28
CA CYS A 28 0.36 -2.62 -10.78
C CYS A 28 1.00 -1.63 -11.77
N VAL A 29 0.21 -0.98 -12.63
CA VAL A 29 0.71 0.06 -13.55
C VAL A 29 1.19 1.27 -12.73
N LEU A 30 0.40 1.76 -11.77
CA LEU A 30 0.78 2.87 -10.90
C LEU A 30 2.01 2.55 -10.02
N ALA A 31 2.19 1.29 -9.65
CA ALA A 31 3.39 0.83 -8.94
C ALA A 31 4.64 0.76 -9.82
N GLY A 32 4.49 0.84 -11.15
CA GLY A 32 5.58 0.64 -12.10
C GLY A 32 6.02 -0.83 -12.23
N GLU A 33 5.17 -1.77 -11.85
CA GLU A 33 5.40 -3.22 -11.96
C GLU A 33 4.84 -3.80 -13.27
N LEU A 34 3.78 -3.17 -13.79
CA LEU A 34 3.19 -3.51 -15.08
C LEU A 34 3.37 -2.35 -16.05
N ALA A 35 3.93 -2.62 -17.23
CA ALA A 35 4.05 -1.62 -18.27
C ALA A 35 2.66 -1.21 -18.79
N ALA A 36 2.45 0.10 -18.96
CA ALA A 36 1.30 0.59 -19.69
C ALA A 36 1.56 0.46 -21.20
N ASP A 37 0.51 0.18 -21.98
CA ASP A 37 0.61 0.11 -23.44
C ASP A 37 0.99 1.48 -24.05
N ALA A 38 0.58 2.57 -23.39
CA ALA A 38 0.88 3.95 -23.73
C ALA A 38 0.70 4.88 -22.53
N GLY A 39 1.24 6.08 -22.62
CA GLY A 39 1.10 7.10 -21.57
C GLY A 39 2.33 7.24 -20.69
N GLN A 40 2.21 8.09 -19.67
CA GLN A 40 3.30 8.45 -18.78
C GLN A 40 2.79 8.47 -17.33
N LEU A 41 3.69 8.11 -16.40
CA LEU A 41 3.42 8.15 -14.96
C LEU A 41 4.44 9.03 -14.27
N GLN A 42 3.97 9.91 -13.40
CA GLN A 42 4.80 10.79 -12.59
C GLN A 42 4.33 10.79 -11.14
N VAL A 43 5.26 10.66 -10.21
CA VAL A 43 5.03 10.83 -8.77
C VAL A 43 6.11 11.72 -8.20
N GLY A 44 5.74 12.76 -7.44
CA GLY A 44 6.70 13.66 -6.81
C GLY A 44 7.67 14.34 -7.80
N GLY A 45 7.25 14.59 -9.04
CA GLY A 45 8.10 15.14 -10.09
C GLY A 45 9.00 14.12 -10.81
N VAL A 46 8.98 12.85 -10.39
CA VAL A 46 9.79 11.77 -10.97
C VAL A 46 8.97 10.98 -11.98
N TRP A 47 9.47 10.88 -13.21
CA TRP A 47 8.84 10.13 -14.30
C TRP A 47 9.28 8.66 -14.29
N LEU A 48 8.33 7.73 -14.38
CA LEU A 48 8.63 6.28 -14.42
C LEU A 48 9.52 5.91 -15.59
N TYR A 49 9.28 6.49 -16.77
CA TYR A 49 10.07 6.19 -17.97
C TYR A 49 11.52 6.65 -17.87
N GLU A 50 11.76 7.82 -17.27
CA GLU A 50 13.10 8.41 -17.18
C GLU A 50 13.91 7.85 -16.03
N GLN A 51 13.27 7.63 -14.88
CA GLN A 51 13.91 7.25 -13.62
C GLN A 51 13.12 6.14 -12.89
N PRO A 52 13.08 4.92 -13.45
CA PRO A 52 12.19 3.87 -12.94
C PRO A 52 12.49 3.46 -11.49
N GLU A 53 13.74 3.45 -11.08
CA GLU A 53 14.11 3.11 -9.69
C GLU A 53 13.73 4.23 -8.72
N ALA A 54 14.02 5.49 -9.06
CA ALA A 54 13.63 6.65 -8.27
C ALA A 54 12.09 6.78 -8.17
N TYR A 55 11.37 6.46 -9.25
CA TYR A 55 9.91 6.40 -9.23
C TYR A 55 9.39 5.35 -8.23
N ARG A 56 9.92 4.11 -8.28
CA ARG A 56 9.51 3.03 -7.36
C ARG A 56 9.82 3.34 -5.91
N GLN A 57 10.86 4.11 -5.62
CA GLN A 57 11.14 4.59 -4.26
C GLN A 57 10.12 5.61 -3.75
N GLN A 58 9.36 6.25 -4.65
CA GLN A 58 8.25 7.14 -4.27
C GLN A 58 6.94 6.40 -4.03
N VAL A 59 6.84 5.11 -4.42
CA VAL A 59 5.59 4.36 -4.43
C VAL A 59 5.68 3.17 -3.47
N PHE A 60 4.74 3.10 -2.53
CA PHE A 60 4.51 1.87 -1.77
C PHE A 60 3.37 1.08 -2.39
N TRP A 61 3.67 -0.14 -2.74
CA TRP A 61 2.70 -1.13 -3.20
C TRP A 61 2.97 -2.46 -2.52
N ALA A 62 1.97 -3.00 -1.85
CA ALA A 62 2.05 -4.35 -1.29
C ALA A 62 1.15 -5.28 -2.08
N GLU A 63 1.75 -6.09 -2.92
CA GLU A 63 1.04 -7.15 -3.62
C GLU A 63 0.68 -8.28 -2.64
N THR A 64 -0.51 -8.19 -2.06
CA THR A 64 -0.98 -9.11 -1.01
C THR A 64 -1.10 -10.56 -1.47
N ARG A 65 -1.06 -10.81 -2.77
CA ARG A 65 -1.12 -12.14 -3.40
C ARG A 65 0.24 -12.69 -3.78
N SER A 66 1.29 -11.86 -3.77
CA SER A 66 2.64 -12.28 -4.09
C SER A 66 3.23 -13.13 -2.96
N ALA A 67 3.97 -14.16 -3.33
CA ALA A 67 4.79 -14.98 -2.42
C ALA A 67 6.23 -14.46 -2.27
N ALA A 68 6.57 -13.32 -2.89
CA ALA A 68 7.94 -12.80 -2.97
C ALA A 68 8.60 -12.56 -1.59
N HIS A 69 7.81 -12.37 -0.55
CA HIS A 69 8.28 -12.14 0.82
C HIS A 69 7.91 -13.24 1.80
N ASP A 70 7.29 -14.31 1.34
CA ASP A 70 6.73 -15.36 2.19
C ASP A 70 7.76 -16.03 3.10
N ALA A 71 9.02 -16.13 2.67
CA ALA A 71 10.12 -16.69 3.45
C ALA A 71 10.70 -15.76 4.53
N LEU A 72 10.37 -14.47 4.49
CA LEU A 72 10.82 -13.52 5.52
C LEU A 72 9.95 -13.65 6.78
N THR A 73 10.53 -13.32 7.94
CA THR A 73 9.69 -13.03 9.11
C THR A 73 8.96 -11.70 8.92
N CYS A 74 7.88 -11.49 9.67
CA CYS A 74 7.17 -10.20 9.63
C CYS A 74 8.10 -9.05 10.04
N GLY A 75 8.94 -9.26 11.06
CA GLY A 75 9.94 -8.28 11.51
C GLY A 75 10.97 -7.96 10.42
N ASP A 76 11.51 -8.98 9.75
CA ASP A 76 12.47 -8.79 8.66
C ASP A 76 11.86 -8.05 7.47
N TYR A 77 10.60 -8.34 7.15
CA TYR A 77 9.87 -7.60 6.12
C TYR A 77 9.72 -6.11 6.48
N LEU A 78 9.30 -5.80 7.71
CA LEU A 78 9.19 -4.40 8.16
C LEU A 78 10.55 -3.69 8.18
N ALA A 79 11.61 -4.37 8.62
CA ALA A 79 12.97 -3.84 8.56
C ALA A 79 13.46 -3.62 7.11
N LYS A 80 13.05 -4.46 6.16
CA LYS A 80 13.31 -4.26 4.72
C LYS A 80 12.59 -3.02 4.21
N VAL A 81 11.33 -2.81 4.57
CA VAL A 81 10.56 -1.61 4.20
C VAL A 81 11.22 -0.37 4.78
N GLN A 82 11.61 -0.39 6.06
CA GLN A 82 12.31 0.72 6.72
C GLN A 82 13.59 1.13 5.97
N ARG A 83 14.40 0.16 5.56
CA ARG A 83 15.64 0.44 4.80
C ARG A 83 15.39 0.99 3.40
N HIS A 84 14.25 0.63 2.80
CA HIS A 84 13.92 1.06 1.45
C HIS A 84 13.36 2.48 1.38
N TYR A 85 12.64 2.92 2.42
CA TYR A 85 11.98 4.22 2.44
C TYR A 85 12.66 5.18 3.43
N PRO A 86 13.37 6.23 2.94
CA PRO A 86 14.09 7.17 3.83
C PRO A 86 13.19 7.97 4.78
N ALA A 87 11.91 8.15 4.40
CA ALA A 87 10.92 8.85 5.21
C ALA A 87 10.10 7.92 6.12
N PHE A 88 10.62 6.71 6.40
CA PHE A 88 9.99 5.74 7.27
C PHE A 88 9.80 6.29 8.70
N ASP A 89 8.62 6.08 9.26
CA ASP A 89 8.21 6.57 10.58
C ASP A 89 8.05 5.40 11.56
N GLU A 90 9.03 5.23 12.45
CA GLU A 90 9.03 4.17 13.47
C GLU A 90 7.89 4.33 14.48
N ALA A 91 7.52 5.55 14.84
CA ALA A 91 6.46 5.78 15.80
C ALA A 91 5.09 5.35 15.21
N ARG A 92 4.88 5.62 13.91
CA ARG A 92 3.71 5.11 13.19
C ARG A 92 3.72 3.58 13.07
N LEU A 93 4.89 2.97 12.86
CA LEU A 93 5.01 1.51 12.85
C LEU A 93 4.62 0.90 14.19
N HIS A 94 5.17 1.41 15.30
CA HIS A 94 4.82 0.92 16.64
C HIS A 94 3.33 1.01 16.90
N ARG A 95 2.72 2.16 16.59
CA ARG A 95 1.28 2.36 16.72
C ARG A 95 0.47 1.39 15.83
N ALA A 96 0.95 1.10 14.62
CA ALA A 96 0.28 0.16 13.72
C ALA A 96 0.41 -1.29 14.20
N ILE A 97 1.58 -1.70 14.73
CA ILE A 97 1.78 -3.03 15.32
C ILE A 97 0.82 -3.26 16.47
N GLU A 98 0.66 -2.28 17.34
CA GLU A 98 -0.23 -2.33 18.51
C GLU A 98 -1.70 -2.37 18.07
N GLY A 99 -2.14 -1.39 17.26
CA GLY A 99 -3.53 -1.24 16.83
C GLY A 99 -4.04 -2.35 15.93
N LEU A 100 -3.15 -3.03 15.20
CA LEU A 100 -3.46 -4.19 14.36
C LEU A 100 -3.17 -5.53 15.05
N SER A 101 -2.72 -5.51 16.31
CA SER A 101 -2.37 -6.71 17.09
C SER A 101 -1.34 -7.61 16.39
N LEU A 102 -0.28 -7.02 15.83
CA LEU A 102 0.75 -7.72 15.07
C LEU A 102 1.88 -8.26 15.95
N ALA A 103 2.05 -7.78 17.18
CA ALA A 103 3.16 -8.16 18.05
C ALA A 103 3.38 -9.69 18.15
N PRO A 104 2.35 -10.56 18.32
CA PRO A 104 2.53 -12.01 18.39
C PRO A 104 2.94 -12.67 17.07
N HIS A 105 3.05 -11.90 16.00
CA HIS A 105 3.36 -12.41 14.66
C HIS A 105 4.72 -11.98 14.14
N LEU A 106 5.43 -11.07 14.82
CA LEU A 106 6.67 -10.48 14.30
C LEU A 106 7.75 -11.51 13.98
N ASP A 107 7.87 -12.56 14.80
CA ASP A 107 8.86 -13.63 14.60
C ASP A 107 8.39 -14.74 13.65
N LYS A 108 7.15 -14.67 13.14
CA LYS A 108 6.61 -15.67 12.23
C LYS A 108 6.93 -15.33 10.79
N ASN A 109 7.22 -16.35 9.99
CA ASN A 109 7.33 -16.18 8.55
C ASN A 109 5.99 -15.80 7.95
N ILE A 110 6.01 -14.97 6.91
CA ILE A 110 4.80 -14.42 6.28
C ILE A 110 3.91 -15.54 5.71
N PHE A 111 4.47 -16.64 5.20
CA PHE A 111 3.66 -17.78 4.73
C PHE A 111 2.83 -18.46 5.83
N MET A 112 3.19 -18.28 7.11
CA MET A 112 2.48 -18.85 8.25
C MET A 112 1.27 -18.00 8.67
N LEU A 113 1.12 -16.80 8.13
CA LEU A 113 0.05 -15.88 8.49
C LEU A 113 -1.27 -16.24 7.79
N SER A 114 -2.37 -16.01 8.50
CA SER A 114 -3.68 -15.95 7.85
C SER A 114 -3.74 -14.79 6.85
N THR A 115 -4.66 -14.85 5.90
CA THR A 115 -4.89 -13.75 4.94
C THR A 115 -5.13 -12.42 5.64
N GLY A 116 -5.88 -12.42 6.75
CA GLY A 116 -6.11 -11.21 7.54
C GLY A 116 -4.85 -10.68 8.22
N SER A 117 -4.06 -11.57 8.85
CA SER A 117 -2.80 -11.18 9.49
C SER A 117 -1.76 -10.68 8.47
N LYS A 118 -1.69 -11.30 7.29
CA LYS A 118 -0.83 -10.84 6.19
C LYS A 118 -1.23 -9.43 5.73
N ARG A 119 -2.54 -9.16 5.63
CA ARG A 119 -3.05 -7.82 5.31
C ARG A 119 -2.73 -6.77 6.38
N LYS A 120 -2.87 -7.12 7.66
CA LYS A 120 -2.47 -6.25 8.77
C LYS A 120 -0.99 -5.87 8.68
N LEU A 121 -0.11 -6.82 8.37
CA LEU A 121 1.32 -6.58 8.18
C LEU A 121 1.57 -5.56 7.05
N TYR A 122 0.94 -5.74 5.90
CA TYR A 122 1.10 -4.82 4.77
C TYR A 122 0.51 -3.43 5.05
N LEU A 123 -0.59 -3.35 5.81
CA LEU A 123 -1.13 -2.07 6.27
C LEU A 123 -0.17 -1.36 7.24
N ALA A 124 0.44 -2.09 8.19
CA ALA A 124 1.44 -1.50 9.09
C ALA A 124 2.62 -0.93 8.31
N ALA A 125 3.12 -1.65 7.31
CA ALA A 125 4.17 -1.18 6.40
C ALA A 125 3.71 0.06 5.61
N ALA A 126 2.50 0.05 5.06
CA ALA A 126 1.94 1.16 4.29
C ALA A 126 1.84 2.45 5.10
N PHE A 127 1.35 2.37 6.34
CA PHE A 127 1.20 3.54 7.21
C PHE A 127 2.52 4.12 7.71
N SER A 128 3.57 3.31 7.74
CA SER A 128 4.89 3.71 8.25
C SER A 128 5.93 4.03 7.18
N CYS A 129 5.78 3.53 5.94
CA CYS A 129 6.82 3.64 4.91
C CYS A 129 7.19 5.07 4.52
N GLY A 130 6.26 6.00 4.58
CA GLY A 130 6.54 7.39 4.23
C GLY A 130 6.60 7.68 2.72
N ALA A 131 6.17 6.76 1.85
CA ALA A 131 6.14 6.93 0.41
C ALA A 131 5.24 8.11 -0.02
N ALA A 132 5.58 8.77 -1.13
CA ALA A 132 4.78 9.86 -1.69
C ALA A 132 3.44 9.36 -2.23
N LEU A 133 3.43 8.14 -2.79
CA LEU A 133 2.23 7.44 -3.25
C LEU A 133 2.11 6.08 -2.53
N THR A 134 0.99 5.84 -1.87
CA THR A 134 0.67 4.54 -1.27
C THR A 134 -0.54 3.93 -1.96
N LEU A 135 -0.37 2.70 -2.45
CA LEU A 135 -1.37 1.95 -3.19
C LEU A 135 -1.88 0.78 -2.35
N LEU A 136 -3.18 0.70 -2.16
CA LEU A 136 -3.84 -0.35 -1.38
C LEU A 136 -4.97 -1.00 -2.20
N ASP A 137 -4.83 -2.30 -2.48
CA ASP A 137 -5.88 -3.08 -3.15
C ASP A 137 -6.69 -3.89 -2.14
N THR A 138 -7.99 -3.60 -2.05
CA THR A 138 -8.93 -4.24 -1.11
C THR A 138 -8.40 -4.33 0.32
N PRO A 139 -7.99 -3.18 0.93
CA PRO A 139 -7.22 -3.18 2.17
C PRO A 139 -7.97 -3.77 3.37
N PHE A 140 -9.29 -3.75 3.35
CA PHE A 140 -10.13 -4.18 4.48
C PHE A 140 -10.63 -5.63 4.37
N ALA A 141 -10.42 -6.30 3.24
CA ALA A 141 -10.89 -7.66 3.05
C ALA A 141 -10.21 -8.62 4.06
N ALA A 142 -11.00 -9.53 4.65
CA ALA A 142 -10.57 -10.48 5.67
C ALA A 142 -10.01 -9.88 6.98
N LEU A 143 -10.25 -8.60 7.24
CA LEU A 143 -9.95 -7.97 8.53
C LEU A 143 -11.14 -8.09 9.49
N ASP A 144 -10.83 -8.15 10.77
CA ASP A 144 -11.83 -7.98 11.83
C ASP A 144 -12.27 -6.52 11.99
N LYS A 145 -13.42 -6.31 12.61
CA LYS A 145 -14.02 -4.98 12.77
C LYS A 145 -13.15 -3.98 13.55
N VAL A 146 -12.35 -4.47 14.49
CA VAL A 146 -11.45 -3.61 15.30
C VAL A 146 -10.32 -3.09 14.42
N SER A 147 -9.68 -3.99 13.67
CA SER A 147 -8.61 -3.64 12.73
C SER A 147 -9.09 -2.72 11.61
N ILE A 148 -10.31 -2.92 11.09
CA ILE A 148 -10.92 -2.01 10.09
C ILE A 148 -11.07 -0.60 10.68
N ARG A 149 -11.65 -0.47 11.87
CA ARG A 149 -11.82 0.84 12.52
C ARG A 149 -10.49 1.55 12.75
N PHE A 150 -9.49 0.80 13.21
CA PHE A 150 -8.16 1.35 13.42
C PHE A 150 -7.51 1.81 12.09
N ALA A 151 -7.56 1.00 11.04
CA ALA A 151 -7.04 1.37 9.73
C ALA A 151 -7.76 2.60 9.15
N LEU A 152 -9.08 2.70 9.32
CA LEU A 152 -9.85 3.87 8.90
C LEU A 152 -9.45 5.13 9.67
N SER A 153 -9.14 5.05 10.98
CA SER A 153 -8.64 6.20 11.74
C SER A 153 -7.31 6.70 11.22
N LEU A 154 -6.39 5.78 10.85
CA LEU A 154 -5.10 6.16 10.25
C LEU A 154 -5.25 6.79 8.86
N LEU A 155 -6.20 6.28 8.05
CA LEU A 155 -6.50 6.88 6.74
C LEU A 155 -7.11 8.29 6.88
N ALA A 156 -7.98 8.49 7.86
CA ALA A 156 -8.55 9.82 8.13
C ALA A 156 -7.47 10.83 8.57
N GLU A 157 -6.50 10.40 9.39
CA GLU A 157 -5.34 11.23 9.73
C GLU A 157 -4.48 11.53 8.49
N ALA A 158 -4.25 10.55 7.62
CA ALA A 158 -3.49 10.72 6.38
C ALA A 158 -4.18 11.69 5.42
N GLU A 159 -5.51 11.64 5.33
CA GLU A 159 -6.31 12.57 4.52
C GLU A 159 -6.21 14.02 5.02
N GLN A 160 -6.19 14.23 6.34
CA GLN A 160 -6.06 15.55 6.94
C GLN A 160 -4.69 16.18 6.69
N ASN A 161 -3.63 15.39 6.73
CA ASN A 161 -2.26 15.87 6.58
C ASN A 161 -1.91 16.29 5.15
N ARG A 162 -2.54 15.70 4.13
CA ARG A 162 -2.36 16.00 2.68
C ARG A 162 -0.91 16.14 2.19
N ASP A 163 0.01 15.51 2.86
CA ASP A 163 1.43 15.49 2.48
C ASP A 163 1.77 14.37 1.49
N LYS A 164 0.87 13.40 1.34
CA LYS A 164 1.03 12.19 0.53
C LYS A 164 -0.26 11.83 -0.19
N LEU A 165 -0.13 11.06 -1.26
CA LEU A 165 -1.25 10.53 -2.02
C LEU A 165 -1.50 9.05 -1.63
N TRP A 166 -2.73 8.75 -1.25
CA TRP A 166 -3.21 7.40 -1.00
C TRP A 166 -4.22 7.03 -2.08
N VAL A 167 -4.01 5.90 -2.73
CA VAL A 167 -4.97 5.35 -3.70
C VAL A 167 -5.45 4.00 -3.20
N LEU A 168 -6.74 3.92 -2.90
CA LEU A 168 -7.38 2.69 -2.47
C LEU A 168 -8.25 2.14 -3.61
N ALA A 169 -8.04 0.87 -3.94
CA ALA A 169 -8.95 0.15 -4.82
C ALA A 169 -9.87 -0.74 -3.97
N ASP A 170 -11.17 -0.61 -4.16
CA ASP A 170 -12.14 -1.46 -3.47
C ASP A 170 -13.33 -1.81 -4.39
N TYR A 171 -14.12 -2.78 -3.95
CA TYR A 171 -15.34 -3.13 -4.65
C TYR A 171 -16.41 -2.05 -4.42
N ALA A 172 -17.14 -1.70 -5.46
CA ALA A 172 -18.38 -0.97 -5.28
C ALA A 172 -19.29 -1.86 -4.41
N GLN A 173 -19.75 -1.36 -3.28
CA GLN A 173 -20.85 -2.02 -2.58
C GLN A 173 -22.09 -1.96 -3.50
N PRO A 174 -22.85 -3.07 -3.59
CA PRO A 174 -24.07 -3.10 -4.38
C PRO A 174 -25.10 -2.08 -3.88
#